data_25093fae4c35b41653f460e26f77561b
#
_entry.id   25093fae4c35b41653f460e26f77561b
#
_cell.length_a   1.000
_cell.length_b   1.000
_cell.length_c   1.000
_cell.angle_alpha   90.00
_cell.angle_beta   90.00
_cell.angle_gamma   90.00
#
_symmetry.space_group_name_H-M   'P 1'
#
loop_
_entity.id
_entity.type
_entity.pdbx_description
1 polymer ?
#
loop_
_entity_poly.entity_id
_entity_poly.type
_entity_poly.pdbx_seq_one_letter_code
_entity_poly.pdbx_strand_id
1 'polypeptide(L)'
;MTFPAYGVLRQVTPSASVLLAENPSVMTLEGTNTWILRGQGSVDCVVVDPGPDDAAHLGRVAACGPVAQVLLTHGHPDHADGARRFAALAGDVPVRALDPALRLGDEGLAGGDVVAAAGLEIRVLATPGHTGDSLCFLVDDTVLTGDTVLGRGTTVVAHPDGKLADYLESLRALAELPPGTMVLPGHGPELPDAGDAARAYLAHREQRLSQIRQALATLGQDASARQVVELVYADVDRALWPAAEWSVRAQLEYLR
;
A
#
# COMPACT_ATOMS: atom_id res chain seq x y z
N MET A 1 17.28 -10.57 -7.10
CA MET A 1 16.43 -9.56 -7.75
C MET A 1 17.12 -8.22 -7.60
N THR A 2 17.36 -7.51 -8.68
CA THR A 2 17.91 -6.15 -8.62
C THR A 2 16.75 -5.21 -8.36
N PHE A 3 16.74 -4.54 -7.22
CA PHE A 3 15.79 -3.46 -6.94
C PHE A 3 15.91 -2.36 -7.99
N PRO A 4 14.82 -1.64 -8.31
CA PRO A 4 14.94 -0.49 -9.20
C PRO A 4 15.94 0.51 -8.61
N ALA A 5 16.80 1.06 -9.46
CA ALA A 5 17.66 2.15 -9.04
C ALA A 5 16.80 3.41 -8.82
N TYR A 6 17.14 4.23 -7.81
CA TYR A 6 16.46 5.49 -7.58
C TYR A 6 16.46 6.38 -8.82
N GLY A 7 15.30 6.96 -9.09
CA GLY A 7 15.13 7.87 -10.21
C GLY A 7 15.23 7.26 -11.61
N VAL A 8 15.22 5.94 -11.73
CA VAL A 8 15.20 5.22 -13.00
C VAL A 8 13.83 4.61 -13.22
N LEU A 9 13.14 5.04 -14.26
CA LEU A 9 11.86 4.44 -14.67
C LEU A 9 12.10 3.02 -15.17
N ARG A 10 11.45 2.03 -14.54
CA ARG A 10 11.54 0.63 -14.93
C ARG A 10 10.16 0.12 -15.36
N GLN A 11 10.07 -0.37 -16.58
CA GLN A 11 8.86 -1.06 -17.04
C GLN A 11 8.76 -2.45 -16.40
N VAL A 12 7.59 -2.77 -15.87
CA VAL A 12 7.27 -4.02 -15.16
C VAL A 12 6.34 -4.88 -16.00
N THR A 13 5.27 -4.28 -16.53
CA THR A 13 4.33 -4.91 -17.45
C THR A 13 4.13 -4.00 -18.67
N PRO A 14 3.42 -4.45 -19.72
CA PRO A 14 3.14 -3.56 -20.86
C PRO A 14 2.44 -2.26 -20.48
N SER A 15 1.62 -2.26 -19.40
CA SER A 15 0.83 -1.10 -18.95
C SER A 15 1.34 -0.43 -17.68
N ALA A 16 2.31 -1.02 -16.95
CA ALA A 16 2.79 -0.48 -15.67
C ALA A 16 4.31 -0.32 -15.64
N SER A 17 4.75 0.86 -15.20
CA SER A 17 6.15 1.18 -14.91
C SER A 17 6.27 1.70 -13.47
N VAL A 18 7.43 1.53 -12.86
CA VAL A 18 7.72 1.98 -11.49
C VAL A 18 8.88 2.95 -11.47
N LEU A 19 8.74 3.99 -10.63
CA LEU A 19 9.81 4.90 -10.24
C LEU A 19 9.94 4.86 -8.71
N LEU A 20 11.11 4.43 -8.22
CA LEU A 20 11.36 4.32 -6.78
C LEU A 20 11.75 5.69 -6.19
N ALA A 21 11.04 6.13 -5.17
CA ALA A 21 11.41 7.30 -4.37
C ALA A 21 12.58 6.97 -3.43
N GLU A 22 13.48 7.94 -3.22
CA GLU A 22 14.67 7.77 -2.37
C GLU A 22 14.36 8.13 -0.91
N ASN A 23 13.43 7.36 -0.31
CA ASN A 23 13.01 7.50 1.08
C ASN A 23 13.14 6.18 1.87
N PRO A 24 14.32 5.50 1.84
CA PRO A 24 14.49 4.21 2.49
C PRO A 24 14.35 4.30 4.00
N SER A 25 13.62 3.37 4.59
CA SER A 25 13.45 3.23 6.03
C SER A 25 13.02 1.81 6.41
N VAL A 26 12.93 1.54 7.71
CA VAL A 26 12.36 0.28 8.21
C VAL A 26 10.89 0.09 7.83
N MET A 27 10.17 1.17 7.52
CA MET A 27 8.75 1.15 7.12
C MET A 27 8.59 1.12 5.60
N THR A 28 9.44 1.83 4.87
CA THR A 28 9.35 1.99 3.42
C THR A 28 10.27 1.05 2.63
N LEU A 29 11.01 0.18 3.34
CA LEU A 29 12.00 -0.73 2.74
C LEU A 29 13.07 0.05 1.96
N GLU A 30 13.20 -0.15 0.64
CA GLU A 30 14.11 0.61 -0.23
C GLU A 30 13.53 1.99 -0.59
N GLY A 31 12.26 2.23 -0.33
CA GLY A 31 11.54 3.45 -0.67
C GLY A 31 10.12 3.15 -1.16
N THR A 32 9.39 4.22 -1.49
CA THR A 32 8.02 4.12 -2.01
C THR A 32 8.03 3.95 -3.52
N ASN A 33 7.28 3.00 -4.01
CA ASN A 33 7.06 2.75 -5.42
C ASN A 33 5.97 3.70 -5.94
N THR A 34 6.34 4.67 -6.77
CA THR A 34 5.39 5.43 -7.58
C THR A 34 5.11 4.66 -8.87
N TRP A 35 3.86 4.32 -9.12
CA TRP A 35 3.46 3.57 -10.32
C TRP A 35 2.93 4.50 -11.40
N ILE A 36 3.41 4.30 -12.62
CA ILE A 36 2.98 5.01 -13.83
C ILE A 36 2.24 4.00 -14.71
N LEU A 37 0.94 4.20 -14.90
CA LEU A 37 0.08 3.33 -15.67
C LEU A 37 -0.24 3.96 -17.03
N ARG A 38 -0.09 3.19 -18.11
CA ARG A 38 -0.35 3.67 -19.46
C ARG A 38 -0.81 2.53 -20.35
N GLY A 39 -1.98 2.64 -20.95
CA GLY A 39 -2.51 1.71 -21.93
C GLY A 39 -1.78 1.84 -23.27
N GLN A 40 -1.86 0.79 -24.06
CA GLN A 40 -1.20 0.74 -25.38
C GLN A 40 -1.73 1.87 -26.28
N GLY A 41 -0.81 2.66 -26.83
CA GLY A 41 -1.12 3.78 -27.72
C GLY A 41 -1.59 5.05 -27.03
N SER A 42 -1.76 5.06 -25.70
CA SER A 42 -2.05 6.29 -24.96
C SER A 42 -0.82 7.18 -24.85
N VAL A 43 -1.02 8.48 -25.02
CA VAL A 43 -0.01 9.52 -24.74
C VAL A 43 0.03 9.83 -23.24
N ASP A 44 -1.15 9.87 -22.62
CA ASP A 44 -1.31 10.17 -21.21
C ASP A 44 -1.01 8.97 -20.32
N CYS A 45 -0.72 9.22 -19.05
CA CYS A 45 -0.60 8.20 -18.01
C CYS A 45 -1.45 8.53 -16.78
N VAL A 46 -1.69 7.53 -15.94
CA VAL A 46 -2.19 7.67 -14.57
C VAL A 46 -1.01 7.45 -13.64
N VAL A 47 -0.86 8.32 -12.64
CA VAL A 47 0.14 8.15 -11.58
C VAL A 47 -0.56 7.64 -10.33
N VAL A 48 -0.05 6.54 -9.77
CA VAL A 48 -0.52 6.00 -8.50
C VAL A 48 0.56 6.24 -7.45
N ASP A 49 0.17 6.87 -6.34
CA ASP A 49 1.03 7.25 -5.21
C ASP A 49 2.27 8.01 -5.68
N PRO A 50 2.18 9.32 -5.92
CA PRO A 50 3.31 10.12 -6.40
C PRO A 50 4.47 10.18 -5.41
N GLY A 51 4.27 9.72 -4.18
CA GLY A 51 5.32 9.57 -3.19
C GLY A 51 5.40 10.74 -2.19
N PRO A 52 6.50 10.83 -1.45
CA PRO A 52 6.74 11.92 -0.50
C PRO A 52 6.88 13.27 -1.22
N ASP A 53 6.75 14.39 -0.48
CA ASP A 53 6.96 15.73 -1.03
C ASP A 53 8.46 16.01 -1.29
N ASP A 54 9.05 15.22 -2.18
CA ASP A 54 10.41 15.37 -2.69
C ASP A 54 10.42 15.95 -4.11
N ALA A 55 10.96 17.17 -4.25
CA ALA A 55 10.95 17.90 -5.52
C ALA A 55 11.68 17.16 -6.64
N ALA A 56 12.75 16.43 -6.33
CA ALA A 56 13.54 15.74 -7.35
C ALA A 56 12.78 14.49 -7.84
N HIS A 57 12.18 13.73 -6.92
CA HIS A 57 11.34 12.59 -7.27
C HIS A 57 10.12 13.02 -8.08
N LEU A 58 9.35 13.99 -7.58
CA LEU A 58 8.14 14.49 -8.26
C LEU A 58 8.45 15.04 -9.66
N GLY A 59 9.57 15.74 -9.82
CA GLY A 59 10.03 16.21 -11.14
C GLY A 59 10.34 15.06 -12.12
N ARG A 60 10.90 13.96 -11.63
CA ARG A 60 11.16 12.75 -12.45
C ARG A 60 9.86 12.04 -12.83
N VAL A 61 8.89 11.96 -11.90
CA VAL A 61 7.56 11.41 -12.19
C VAL A 61 6.87 12.26 -13.27
N ALA A 62 6.89 13.58 -13.14
CA ALA A 62 6.30 14.49 -14.14
C ALA A 62 6.95 14.36 -15.53
N ALA A 63 8.25 14.03 -15.59
CA ALA A 63 8.95 13.79 -16.84
C ALA A 63 8.56 12.49 -17.56
N CYS A 64 7.77 11.60 -16.92
CA CYS A 64 7.31 10.35 -17.54
C CYS A 64 6.24 10.57 -18.63
N GLY A 65 5.70 11.78 -18.78
CA GLY A 65 4.76 12.18 -19.84
C GLY A 65 3.55 12.93 -19.29
N PRO A 66 2.61 13.32 -20.17
CA PRO A 66 1.37 13.93 -19.74
C PRO A 66 0.61 13.02 -18.77
N VAL A 67 0.07 13.62 -17.71
CA VAL A 67 -0.69 12.92 -16.66
C VAL A 67 -2.16 13.24 -16.81
N ALA A 68 -3.00 12.21 -16.87
CA ALA A 68 -4.45 12.38 -16.91
C ALA A 68 -5.01 12.65 -15.50
N GLN A 69 -4.51 11.92 -14.50
CA GLN A 69 -4.91 12.04 -13.10
C GLN A 69 -3.96 11.28 -12.17
N VAL A 70 -4.08 11.58 -10.89
CA VAL A 70 -3.41 10.87 -9.79
C VAL A 70 -4.43 10.04 -9.03
N LEU A 71 -4.07 8.81 -8.67
CA LEU A 71 -4.82 7.95 -7.75
C LEU A 71 -3.99 7.71 -6.50
N LEU A 72 -4.60 7.80 -5.32
CA LEU A 72 -3.95 7.47 -4.06
C LEU A 72 -4.50 6.16 -3.51
N THR A 73 -3.59 5.27 -3.11
CA THR A 73 -3.97 4.03 -2.42
C THR A 73 -4.43 4.30 -1.01
N HIS A 74 -3.77 5.22 -0.29
CA HIS A 74 -4.09 5.62 1.08
C HIS A 74 -3.36 6.92 1.47
N GLY A 75 -3.65 7.43 2.67
CA GLY A 75 -3.22 8.75 3.12
C GLY A 75 -1.88 8.82 3.85
N HIS A 76 -1.04 7.77 3.88
CA HIS A 76 0.26 7.90 4.52
C HIS A 76 1.17 8.89 3.78
N PRO A 77 1.99 9.67 4.53
CA PRO A 77 2.77 10.76 3.96
C PRO A 77 3.70 10.37 2.83
N ASP A 78 4.29 9.20 2.89
CA ASP A 78 5.21 8.69 1.87
C ASP A 78 4.53 8.26 0.56
N HIS A 79 3.18 8.19 0.52
CA HIS A 79 2.36 7.97 -0.67
C HIS A 79 1.69 9.26 -1.16
N ALA A 80 1.18 10.07 -0.22
CA ALA A 80 0.23 11.15 -0.49
C ALA A 80 0.78 12.57 -0.37
N ASP A 81 1.83 12.84 0.42
CA ASP A 81 2.29 14.20 0.69
C ASP A 81 2.72 14.95 -0.57
N GLY A 82 3.31 14.24 -1.53
CA GLY A 82 3.71 14.79 -2.82
C GLY A 82 2.55 15.10 -3.77
N ALA A 83 1.35 14.55 -3.53
CA ALA A 83 0.27 14.55 -4.52
C ALA A 83 -0.18 15.95 -4.94
N ARG A 84 -0.35 16.87 -3.99
CA ARG A 84 -0.78 18.25 -4.27
C ARG A 84 0.24 19.02 -5.09
N ARG A 85 1.51 18.92 -4.73
CA ARG A 85 2.61 19.52 -5.46
C ARG A 85 2.79 18.88 -6.85
N PHE A 86 2.70 17.57 -6.92
CA PHE A 86 2.78 16.84 -8.17
C PHE A 86 1.65 17.22 -9.14
N ALA A 87 0.41 17.32 -8.65
CA ALA A 87 -0.71 17.75 -9.47
C ALA A 87 -0.48 19.11 -10.12
N ALA A 88 0.05 20.10 -9.36
CA ALA A 88 0.40 21.41 -9.88
C ALA A 88 1.54 21.33 -10.92
N LEU A 89 2.56 20.49 -10.70
CA LEU A 89 3.64 20.28 -11.67
C LEU A 89 3.16 19.62 -12.98
N ALA A 90 2.15 18.78 -12.89
CA ALA A 90 1.57 18.04 -14.02
C ALA A 90 0.50 18.84 -14.80
N GLY A 91 0.23 20.09 -14.43
CA GLY A 91 -0.77 20.95 -15.09
C GLY A 91 -2.13 20.97 -14.39
N ASP A 92 -2.13 20.98 -13.06
CA ASP A 92 -3.33 20.99 -12.19
C ASP A 92 -4.27 19.80 -12.41
N VAL A 93 -3.67 18.62 -12.56
CA VAL A 93 -4.43 17.38 -12.77
C VAL A 93 -5.20 16.96 -11.52
N PRO A 94 -6.34 16.27 -11.65
CA PRO A 94 -7.12 15.80 -10.49
C PRO A 94 -6.34 14.76 -9.69
N VAL A 95 -6.53 14.81 -8.35
CA VAL A 95 -6.10 13.78 -7.40
C VAL A 95 -7.34 13.12 -6.82
N ARG A 96 -7.45 11.81 -7.01
CA ARG A 96 -8.56 11.01 -6.51
C ARG A 96 -8.11 10.11 -5.36
N ALA A 97 -8.87 10.08 -4.29
CA ALA A 97 -8.61 9.30 -3.09
C ALA A 97 -9.95 8.89 -2.44
N LEU A 98 -9.91 7.91 -1.53
CA LEU A 98 -11.07 7.61 -0.68
C LEU A 98 -11.29 8.76 0.32
N ASP A 99 -10.23 9.19 1.02
CA ASP A 99 -10.31 10.33 1.94
C ASP A 99 -10.53 11.66 1.19
N PRO A 100 -11.64 12.38 1.46
CA PRO A 100 -11.92 13.69 0.85
C PRO A 100 -10.82 14.73 1.09
N ALA A 101 -10.07 14.67 2.20
CA ALA A 101 -9.04 15.63 2.53
C ALA A 101 -7.82 15.59 1.57
N LEU A 102 -7.63 14.46 0.90
CA LEU A 102 -6.52 14.23 -0.02
C LEU A 102 -6.85 14.58 -1.48
N ARG A 103 -8.12 14.86 -1.79
CA ARG A 103 -8.59 15.07 -3.15
C ARG A 103 -8.23 16.45 -3.68
N LEU A 104 -8.00 16.51 -5.00
CA LEU A 104 -8.02 17.74 -5.79
C LEU A 104 -8.98 17.53 -6.96
N GLY A 105 -10.02 18.37 -7.05
CA GLY A 105 -11.15 18.18 -7.95
C GLY A 105 -12.35 17.52 -7.24
N ASP A 106 -13.41 17.29 -7.98
CA ASP A 106 -14.73 16.92 -7.42
C ASP A 106 -14.90 15.41 -7.23
N GLU A 107 -14.11 14.59 -7.92
CA GLU A 107 -14.28 13.15 -7.92
C GLU A 107 -13.41 12.45 -6.85
N GLY A 108 -14.07 11.64 -6.00
CA GLY A 108 -13.43 10.72 -5.09
C GLY A 108 -13.20 9.33 -5.69
N LEU A 109 -12.83 8.39 -4.82
CA LEU A 109 -12.77 6.96 -5.11
C LEU A 109 -13.59 6.21 -4.05
N ALA A 110 -14.21 5.12 -4.51
CA ALA A 110 -14.86 4.15 -3.65
C ALA A 110 -14.64 2.73 -4.19
N GLY A 111 -14.74 1.73 -3.32
CA GLY A 111 -14.71 0.33 -3.77
C GLY A 111 -15.83 0.04 -4.76
N GLY A 112 -15.49 -0.61 -5.87
CA GLY A 112 -16.38 -0.91 -6.99
C GLY A 112 -16.34 0.11 -8.14
N ASP A 113 -15.69 1.27 -7.95
CA ASP A 113 -15.51 2.23 -9.03
C ASP A 113 -14.64 1.66 -10.16
N VAL A 114 -14.88 2.17 -11.36
CA VAL A 114 -14.03 1.94 -12.53
C VAL A 114 -13.54 3.28 -13.05
N VAL A 115 -12.24 3.47 -13.04
CA VAL A 115 -11.58 4.67 -13.55
C VAL A 115 -11.12 4.40 -14.98
N ALA A 116 -11.74 5.04 -15.95
CA ALA A 116 -11.34 4.98 -17.36
C ALA A 116 -10.38 6.14 -17.66
N ALA A 117 -9.08 5.87 -17.79
CA ALA A 117 -8.08 6.89 -18.08
C ALA A 117 -6.84 6.29 -18.74
N ALA A 118 -6.12 7.10 -19.51
CA ALA A 118 -4.87 6.72 -20.17
C ALA A 118 -4.99 5.41 -20.99
N GLY A 119 -6.16 5.14 -21.58
CA GLY A 119 -6.43 3.91 -22.35
C GLY A 119 -6.57 2.65 -21.49
N LEU A 120 -6.82 2.78 -20.18
CA LEU A 120 -6.99 1.69 -19.22
C LEU A 120 -8.33 1.77 -18.53
N GLU A 121 -8.83 0.61 -18.09
CA GLU A 121 -9.89 0.46 -17.10
C GLU A 121 -9.27 0.01 -15.78
N ILE A 122 -9.27 0.89 -14.77
CA ILE A 122 -8.70 0.64 -13.46
C ILE A 122 -9.86 0.42 -12.48
N ARG A 123 -10.00 -0.80 -11.97
CA ARG A 123 -11.05 -1.13 -11.00
C ARG A 123 -10.55 -0.88 -9.59
N VAL A 124 -11.37 -0.20 -8.80
CA VAL A 124 -11.04 0.14 -7.40
C VAL A 124 -11.57 -0.94 -6.48
N LEU A 125 -10.70 -1.51 -5.66
CA LEU A 125 -11.05 -2.43 -4.59
C LEU A 125 -10.87 -1.72 -3.25
N ALA A 126 -11.92 -1.63 -2.43
CA ALA A 126 -11.75 -1.19 -1.05
C ALA A 126 -11.04 -2.28 -0.26
N THR A 127 -9.89 -1.93 0.33
CA THR A 127 -9.07 -2.86 1.11
C THR A 127 -8.66 -2.23 2.46
N PRO A 128 -9.64 -1.78 3.28
CA PRO A 128 -9.34 -1.18 4.57
C PRO A 128 -8.60 -2.16 5.47
N GLY A 129 -7.81 -1.62 6.39
CA GLY A 129 -7.15 -2.43 7.41
C GLY A 129 -5.73 -2.01 7.74
N HIS A 130 -4.85 -1.77 6.75
CA HIS A 130 -3.60 -1.07 6.98
C HIS A 130 -3.90 0.35 7.49
N THR A 131 -4.70 1.07 6.74
CA THR A 131 -5.43 2.29 7.13
C THR A 131 -6.92 2.11 6.80
N GLY A 132 -7.79 2.98 7.34
CA GLY A 132 -9.22 2.94 7.05
C GLY A 132 -9.56 3.33 5.61
N ASP A 133 -8.70 4.09 4.94
CA ASP A 133 -8.87 4.60 3.58
C ASP A 133 -8.15 3.78 2.50
N SER A 134 -7.56 2.62 2.84
CA SER A 134 -6.77 1.81 1.92
C SER A 134 -7.60 1.29 0.74
N LEU A 135 -7.03 1.47 -0.46
CA LEU A 135 -7.54 0.99 -1.74
C LEU A 135 -6.48 0.17 -2.47
N CYS A 136 -6.93 -0.82 -3.23
CA CYS A 136 -6.14 -1.48 -4.27
C CYS A 136 -6.72 -1.14 -5.65
N PHE A 137 -5.87 -1.15 -6.68
CA PHE A 137 -6.27 -0.89 -8.06
C PHE A 137 -5.96 -2.08 -8.94
N LEU A 138 -6.99 -2.67 -9.52
CA LEU A 138 -6.86 -3.79 -10.45
C LEU A 138 -6.82 -3.24 -11.89
N VAL A 139 -5.79 -3.57 -12.63
CA VAL A 139 -5.61 -3.20 -14.03
C VAL A 139 -4.94 -4.34 -14.78
N ASP A 140 -5.52 -4.74 -15.90
CA ASP A 140 -5.10 -5.94 -16.65
C ASP A 140 -4.96 -7.16 -15.70
N ASP A 141 -3.83 -7.86 -15.76
CA ASP A 141 -3.50 -8.99 -14.90
C ASP A 141 -2.67 -8.57 -13.67
N THR A 142 -2.83 -7.31 -13.19
CA THR A 142 -2.08 -6.78 -12.05
C THR A 142 -2.96 -6.13 -11.02
N VAL A 143 -2.51 -6.11 -9.77
CA VAL A 143 -3.12 -5.35 -8.67
C VAL A 143 -2.09 -4.50 -7.95
N LEU A 144 -2.32 -3.18 -7.93
CA LEU A 144 -1.56 -2.25 -7.12
C LEU A 144 -2.14 -2.30 -5.70
N THR A 145 -1.34 -2.70 -4.75
CA THR A 145 -1.82 -3.01 -3.39
C THR A 145 -1.53 -1.92 -2.37
N GLY A 146 -0.83 -0.84 -2.76
CA GLY A 146 -0.32 0.09 -1.77
C GLY A 146 0.37 -0.68 -0.65
N ASP A 147 -0.03 -0.43 0.59
CA ASP A 147 0.51 -1.09 1.76
C ASP A 147 -0.38 -2.21 2.32
N THR A 148 -1.41 -2.63 1.60
CA THR A 148 -2.19 -3.82 1.97
C THR A 148 -1.34 -5.10 1.88
N VAL A 149 -0.53 -5.23 0.82
CA VAL A 149 0.45 -6.31 0.63
C VAL A 149 1.76 -5.69 0.13
N LEU A 150 2.84 -5.92 0.83
CA LEU A 150 4.19 -5.44 0.49
C LEU A 150 4.97 -6.48 -0.29
N GLY A 151 5.99 -6.06 -1.03
CA GLY A 151 6.86 -6.95 -1.81
C GLY A 151 7.72 -7.89 -0.97
N ARG A 152 7.91 -7.58 0.31
CA ARG A 152 8.51 -8.47 1.33
C ARG A 152 8.11 -8.05 2.74
N GLY A 153 8.27 -8.97 3.69
CA GLY A 153 7.83 -8.76 5.07
C GLY A 153 6.31 -8.80 5.17
N THR A 154 5.75 -8.09 6.14
CA THR A 154 4.31 -7.94 6.33
C THR A 154 3.99 -6.53 6.76
N THR A 155 2.86 -6.01 6.31
CA THR A 155 2.44 -4.65 6.65
C THR A 155 2.11 -4.46 8.12
N VAL A 156 2.07 -3.23 8.57
CA VAL A 156 1.58 -2.82 9.89
C VAL A 156 0.09 -2.52 9.79
N VAL A 157 -0.71 -2.93 10.78
CA VAL A 157 -2.08 -2.43 10.96
C VAL A 157 -1.99 -1.16 11.81
N ALA A 158 -2.23 -0.01 11.20
CA ALA A 158 -1.98 1.30 11.79
C ALA A 158 -3.10 1.71 12.78
N HIS A 159 -3.16 1.06 13.94
CA HIS A 159 -4.14 1.38 15.00
C HIS A 159 -3.96 2.84 15.50
N PRO A 160 -5.06 3.62 15.71
CA PRO A 160 -6.47 3.19 15.73
C PRO A 160 -7.20 3.27 14.38
N ASP A 161 -6.62 3.84 13.35
CA ASP A 161 -7.25 4.00 12.04
C ASP A 161 -7.40 2.65 11.34
N GLY A 162 -6.31 1.90 11.24
CA GLY A 162 -6.32 0.54 10.72
C GLY A 162 -6.92 -0.47 11.71
N LYS A 163 -7.72 -1.42 11.20
CA LYS A 163 -8.38 -2.46 11.98
C LYS A 163 -8.05 -3.85 11.46
N LEU A 164 -7.75 -4.77 12.38
CA LEU A 164 -7.37 -6.13 11.99
C LEU A 164 -8.51 -6.90 11.34
N ALA A 165 -9.76 -6.72 11.79
CA ALA A 165 -10.91 -7.38 11.19
C ALA A 165 -11.04 -7.02 9.72
N ASP A 166 -11.03 -5.72 9.40
CA ASP A 166 -11.14 -5.19 8.05
C ASP A 166 -9.95 -5.66 7.18
N TYR A 167 -8.75 -5.67 7.76
CA TYR A 167 -7.54 -6.16 7.09
C TYR A 167 -7.64 -7.63 6.69
N LEU A 168 -8.18 -8.49 7.56
CA LEU A 168 -8.37 -9.91 7.26
C LEU A 168 -9.40 -10.11 6.13
N GLU A 169 -10.48 -9.32 6.09
CA GLU A 169 -11.45 -9.35 4.98
C GLU A 169 -10.81 -8.89 3.67
N SER A 170 -10.02 -7.81 3.70
CA SER A 170 -9.28 -7.31 2.54
C SER A 170 -8.31 -8.36 1.98
N LEU A 171 -7.59 -9.06 2.84
CA LEU A 171 -6.72 -10.17 2.41
C LEU A 171 -7.52 -11.33 1.81
N ARG A 172 -8.70 -11.67 2.35
CA ARG A 172 -9.56 -12.70 1.76
C ARG A 172 -10.04 -12.29 0.37
N ALA A 173 -10.43 -11.04 0.18
CA ALA A 173 -10.81 -10.53 -1.13
C ALA A 173 -9.65 -10.60 -2.15
N LEU A 174 -8.43 -10.26 -1.74
CA LEU A 174 -7.24 -10.41 -2.59
C LEU A 174 -6.91 -11.88 -2.89
N ALA A 175 -7.19 -12.79 -1.95
CA ALA A 175 -6.96 -14.24 -2.14
C ALA A 175 -7.87 -14.88 -3.20
N GLU A 176 -8.99 -14.23 -3.52
CA GLU A 176 -9.96 -14.67 -4.54
C GLU A 176 -9.67 -14.09 -5.94
N LEU A 177 -8.65 -13.24 -6.10
CA LEU A 177 -8.26 -12.73 -7.40
C LEU A 177 -7.81 -13.89 -8.33
N PRO A 178 -7.97 -13.74 -9.65
CA PRO A 178 -7.56 -14.75 -10.61
C PRO A 178 -6.09 -15.18 -10.41
N PRO A 179 -5.77 -16.48 -10.54
CA PRO A 179 -4.40 -16.94 -10.48
C PRO A 179 -3.50 -16.23 -11.49
N GLY A 180 -2.29 -15.86 -11.09
CA GLY A 180 -1.34 -15.12 -11.91
C GLY A 180 -1.55 -13.61 -11.88
N THR A 181 -2.51 -13.07 -11.10
CA THR A 181 -2.61 -11.62 -10.86
C THR A 181 -1.36 -11.14 -10.12
N MET A 182 -0.50 -10.39 -10.81
CA MET A 182 0.76 -9.88 -10.25
C MET A 182 0.50 -8.75 -9.25
N VAL A 183 1.23 -8.75 -8.12
CA VAL A 183 1.18 -7.67 -7.15
C VAL A 183 2.18 -6.59 -7.49
N LEU A 184 1.72 -5.35 -7.54
CA LEU A 184 2.50 -4.12 -7.67
C LEU A 184 2.39 -3.34 -6.35
N PRO A 185 3.32 -3.56 -5.38
CA PRO A 185 3.18 -3.05 -4.02
C PRO A 185 3.64 -1.60 -3.88
N GLY A 186 3.22 -0.94 -2.79
CA GLY A 186 3.73 0.37 -2.39
C GLY A 186 5.21 0.35 -2.01
N HIS A 187 5.69 -0.78 -1.45
CA HIS A 187 7.09 -0.96 -1.05
C HIS A 187 7.62 -2.35 -1.42
N GLY A 188 8.91 -2.40 -1.79
CA GLY A 188 9.60 -3.64 -2.15
C GLY A 188 9.32 -4.12 -3.57
N PRO A 189 9.75 -5.35 -3.93
CA PRO A 189 9.61 -5.89 -5.26
C PRO A 189 8.18 -6.36 -5.57
N GLU A 190 7.87 -6.54 -6.85
CA GLU A 190 6.65 -7.16 -7.32
C GLU A 190 6.55 -8.63 -6.83
N LEU A 191 5.32 -9.12 -6.65
CA LEU A 191 5.06 -10.53 -6.35
C LEU A 191 4.28 -11.18 -7.51
N PRO A 192 4.54 -12.46 -7.80
CA PRO A 192 3.99 -13.09 -8.99
C PRO A 192 2.49 -13.41 -8.92
N ASP A 193 1.93 -13.50 -7.70
CA ASP A 193 0.54 -13.91 -7.51
C ASP A 193 -0.05 -13.29 -6.23
N ALA A 194 -1.13 -12.54 -6.39
CA ALA A 194 -1.81 -11.84 -5.30
C ALA A 194 -2.50 -12.83 -4.34
N GLY A 195 -3.09 -13.90 -4.87
CA GLY A 195 -3.76 -14.91 -4.07
C GLY A 195 -2.79 -15.65 -3.15
N ASP A 196 -1.61 -16.03 -3.66
CA ASP A 196 -0.58 -16.69 -2.86
C ASP A 196 -0.02 -15.73 -1.79
N ALA A 197 0.24 -14.48 -2.15
CA ALA A 197 0.68 -13.44 -1.22
C ALA A 197 -0.35 -13.22 -0.10
N ALA A 198 -1.61 -13.04 -0.46
CA ALA A 198 -2.69 -12.80 0.51
C ALA A 198 -2.87 -14.01 1.45
N ARG A 199 -2.82 -15.24 0.95
CA ARG A 199 -2.87 -16.46 1.77
C ARG A 199 -1.69 -16.56 2.74
N ALA A 200 -0.48 -16.20 2.31
CA ALA A 200 0.70 -16.17 3.18
C ALA A 200 0.55 -15.12 4.30
N TYR A 201 -0.01 -13.96 3.98
CA TYR A 201 -0.30 -12.91 4.96
C TYR A 201 -1.38 -13.35 5.96
N LEU A 202 -2.46 -14.01 5.51
CA LEU A 202 -3.51 -14.57 6.39
C LEU A 202 -2.91 -15.58 7.38
N ALA A 203 -2.10 -16.52 6.88
CA ALA A 203 -1.43 -17.50 7.73
C ALA A 203 -0.50 -16.84 8.77
N HIS A 204 0.26 -15.82 8.36
CA HIS A 204 1.09 -15.04 9.28
C HIS A 204 0.26 -14.33 10.36
N ARG A 205 -0.88 -13.72 10.00
CA ARG A 205 -1.78 -13.06 10.96
C ARG A 205 -2.37 -14.05 11.96
N GLU A 206 -2.78 -15.22 11.51
CA GLU A 206 -3.29 -16.28 12.39
C GLU A 206 -2.22 -16.78 13.38
N GLN A 207 -1.00 -16.98 12.88
CA GLN A 207 0.14 -17.33 13.75
C GLN A 207 0.37 -16.27 14.82
N ARG A 208 0.39 -14.98 14.45
CA ARG A 208 0.55 -13.87 15.40
C ARG A 208 -0.57 -13.80 16.42
N LEU A 209 -1.83 -13.96 16.00
CA LEU A 209 -2.96 -14.02 16.92
C LEU A 209 -2.83 -15.18 17.91
N SER A 210 -2.35 -16.35 17.47
CA SER A 210 -2.09 -17.50 18.36
C SER A 210 -1.01 -17.15 19.39
N GLN A 211 0.10 -16.53 18.98
CA GLN A 211 1.17 -16.10 19.89
C GLN A 211 0.68 -15.07 20.91
N ILE A 212 -0.18 -14.14 20.52
CA ILE A 212 -0.74 -13.14 21.44
C ILE A 212 -1.68 -13.79 22.44
N ARG A 213 -2.55 -14.75 22.01
CA ARG A 213 -3.39 -15.51 22.95
C ARG A 213 -2.55 -16.24 24.00
N GLN A 214 -1.43 -16.84 23.59
CA GLN A 214 -0.49 -17.49 24.53
C GLN A 214 0.18 -16.48 25.48
N ALA A 215 0.57 -15.31 24.96
CA ALA A 215 1.13 -14.23 25.77
C ALA A 215 0.12 -13.75 26.82
N LEU A 216 -1.14 -13.55 26.44
CA LEU A 216 -2.22 -13.15 27.35
C LEU A 216 -2.51 -14.23 28.41
N ALA A 217 -2.39 -15.51 28.08
CA ALA A 217 -2.51 -16.59 29.06
C ALA A 217 -1.38 -16.55 30.12
N THR A 218 -0.20 -16.03 29.76
CA THR A 218 0.95 -15.91 30.66
C THR A 218 0.96 -14.60 31.44
N LEU A 219 0.67 -13.48 30.77
CA LEU A 219 0.77 -12.12 31.31
C LEU A 219 -0.51 -11.64 31.99
N GLY A 220 -1.67 -12.28 31.71
CA GLY A 220 -3.00 -11.85 32.10
C GLY A 220 -3.72 -11.12 30.96
N GLN A 221 -5.08 -11.15 31.01
CA GLN A 221 -5.92 -10.60 29.94
C GLN A 221 -5.80 -9.06 29.80
N ASP A 222 -5.37 -8.38 30.85
CA ASP A 222 -5.20 -6.92 30.88
C ASP A 222 -3.78 -6.47 30.48
N ALA A 223 -2.94 -7.40 29.98
CA ALA A 223 -1.59 -7.07 29.55
C ALA A 223 -1.61 -5.95 28.50
N SER A 224 -0.70 -4.99 28.66
CA SER A 224 -0.52 -3.89 27.70
C SER A 224 0.10 -4.39 26.39
N ALA A 225 -0.14 -3.66 25.30
CA ALA A 225 0.49 -3.97 24.03
C ALA A 225 2.03 -4.03 24.15
N ARG A 226 2.63 -3.16 24.94
CA ARG A 226 4.06 -3.14 25.21
C ARG A 226 4.56 -4.44 25.85
N GLN A 227 3.88 -4.95 26.87
CA GLN A 227 4.26 -6.21 27.51
C GLN A 227 4.13 -7.40 26.54
N VAL A 228 3.11 -7.38 25.70
CA VAL A 228 2.95 -8.41 24.65
C VAL A 228 4.07 -8.33 23.62
N VAL A 229 4.45 -7.11 23.18
CA VAL A 229 5.59 -6.91 22.25
C VAL A 229 6.87 -7.44 22.85
N GLU A 230 7.18 -7.14 24.12
CA GLU A 230 8.39 -7.60 24.80
C GLU A 230 8.51 -9.14 24.85
N LEU A 231 7.38 -9.84 24.91
CA LEU A 231 7.34 -11.29 24.91
C LEU A 231 7.32 -11.92 23.51
N VAL A 232 6.45 -11.41 22.63
CA VAL A 232 6.17 -12.03 21.30
C VAL A 232 7.19 -11.59 20.24
N TYR A 233 7.77 -10.40 20.39
CA TYR A 233 8.69 -9.80 19.43
C TYR A 233 10.11 -9.65 20.02
N ALA A 234 10.47 -10.49 21.00
CA ALA A 234 11.78 -10.45 21.65
C ALA A 234 12.95 -10.58 20.66
N ASP A 235 12.76 -11.37 19.61
CA ASP A 235 13.76 -11.64 18.56
C ASP A 235 13.72 -10.61 17.40
N VAL A 236 12.81 -9.62 17.45
CA VAL A 236 12.67 -8.57 16.44
C VAL A 236 13.49 -7.35 16.85
N ASP A 237 14.12 -6.70 15.87
CA ASP A 237 14.87 -5.46 16.12
C ASP A 237 14.00 -4.45 16.87
N ARG A 238 14.56 -3.90 17.96
CA ARG A 238 13.85 -2.94 18.81
C ARG A 238 13.43 -1.67 18.08
N ALA A 239 14.08 -1.31 16.98
CA ALA A 239 13.68 -0.21 16.12
C ALA A 239 12.27 -0.42 15.52
N LEU A 240 11.83 -1.67 15.36
CA LEU A 240 10.51 -2.04 14.86
C LEU A 240 9.44 -2.18 15.97
N TRP A 241 9.83 -2.14 17.24
CA TRP A 241 8.88 -2.33 18.33
C TRP A 241 7.75 -1.30 18.40
N PRO A 242 7.95 -0.01 18.10
CA PRO A 242 6.83 0.95 18.02
C PRO A 242 5.78 0.54 16.98
N ALA A 243 6.21 0.10 15.80
CA ALA A 243 5.31 -0.38 14.74
C ALA A 243 4.64 -1.71 15.13
N ALA A 244 5.39 -2.63 15.76
CA ALA A 244 4.84 -3.86 16.32
C ALA A 244 3.79 -3.57 17.39
N GLU A 245 3.97 -2.54 18.21
CA GLU A 245 3.01 -2.15 19.24
C GLU A 245 1.68 -1.66 18.65
N TRP A 246 1.68 -0.92 17.53
CA TRP A 246 0.45 -0.58 16.81
C TRP A 246 -0.29 -1.83 16.33
N SER A 247 0.42 -2.75 15.68
CA SER A 247 -0.16 -4.02 15.24
C SER A 247 -0.70 -4.86 16.41
N VAL A 248 0.02 -4.89 17.54
CA VAL A 248 -0.44 -5.61 18.74
C VAL A 248 -1.70 -4.96 19.33
N ARG A 249 -1.81 -3.63 19.35
CA ARG A 249 -3.03 -2.93 19.79
C ARG A 249 -4.23 -3.32 18.92
N ALA A 250 -4.09 -3.33 17.59
CA ALA A 250 -5.15 -3.78 16.69
C ALA A 250 -5.53 -5.25 16.93
N GLN A 251 -4.55 -6.11 17.23
CA GLN A 251 -4.79 -7.53 17.54
C GLN A 251 -5.45 -7.72 18.89
N LEU A 252 -5.08 -6.94 19.91
CA LEU A 252 -5.73 -6.97 21.22
C LEU A 252 -7.18 -6.48 21.15
N GLU A 253 -7.45 -5.44 20.35
CA GLU A 253 -8.82 -4.98 20.09
C GLU A 253 -9.65 -6.07 19.40
N TYR A 254 -9.10 -6.74 18.43
CA TYR A 254 -9.77 -7.84 17.71
C TYR A 254 -10.05 -9.07 18.59
N LEU A 255 -9.24 -9.31 19.64
CA LEU A 255 -9.36 -10.47 20.53
C LEU A 255 -10.27 -10.21 21.75
N ARG A 256 -10.61 -8.97 22.05
CA ARG A 256 -11.47 -8.54 23.17
C ARG A 256 -12.90 -8.27 22.71
#